data_5aa24cf1adae327218b3ccb43b5dd54b
#
_entry.id   5aa24cf1adae327218b3ccb43b5dd54b
#
_cell.length_a   1.000
_cell.length_b   1.000
_cell.length_c   1.000
_cell.angle_alpha   90.00
_cell.angle_beta   90.00
_cell.angle_gamma   90.00
#
_symmetry.space_group_name_H-M   'P 1'
#
loop_
_entity.id
_entity.type
_entity.pdbx_description
1 polymer ?
#
loop_
_entity_poly.entity_id
_entity_poly.type
_entity_poly.pdbx_seq_one_letter_code
_entity_poly.pdbx_strand_id
1 'polypeptide(L)'
;IVLKGRLSISLIQKKYWINKLSKKINLLGYSFESLKSFFSELGEPEYRAKQLLSWIHQKGVIDFDNMTDFNKDLRNKLNSVSIIKPPEIYKEYISDEGTKKYLIKLDSGSIIEMVIIPEKNRRTLCVSSQAGCALQCTFCATGAQGFDQDLSSDEIIGQMWLANFNNNKPITNVVFMGMGEPLLNYDAVIESAKIMKHQNSYGLSRKRITISTSGIVPKINKLSRDIDVSLAISLHAPDDKLRDEIVPINKKYPIKQLIKACKDYLSHFESKKNITMEYIMIDGVNDSINHARKLAVLLSNVSCKINLIPFNSFSGSDYR
;
A
#
# COMPACT_ATOMS: atom_id res chain seq x y z
N ILE A 1 30.26 -44.82 -18.45
CA ILE A 1 29.15 -44.98 -17.52
C ILE A 1 29.03 -43.71 -16.71
N VAL A 2 28.37 -42.67 -17.18
CA VAL A 2 27.81 -41.55 -16.35
C VAL A 2 26.78 -40.86 -17.21
N LEU A 3 25.52 -41.16 -17.04
CA LEU A 3 24.37 -40.38 -17.54
C LEU A 3 23.07 -40.92 -16.92
N LYS A 4 22.87 -40.67 -15.61
CA LYS A 4 21.55 -40.83 -14.97
C LYS A 4 21.38 -39.90 -13.77
N GLY A 5 21.34 -38.59 -14.02
CA GLY A 5 21.16 -37.65 -12.89
C GLY A 5 20.50 -36.32 -13.23
N ARG A 6 20.07 -36.10 -14.45
CA ARG A 6 19.54 -34.77 -14.88
C ARG A 6 18.06 -34.71 -15.30
N LEU A 7 17.33 -35.82 -15.22
CA LEU A 7 15.93 -35.86 -15.73
C LEU A 7 14.84 -35.73 -14.66
N SER A 8 15.14 -35.86 -13.37
CA SER A 8 14.11 -35.85 -12.33
C SER A 8 13.71 -34.45 -11.84
N ILE A 9 14.59 -33.45 -11.94
CA ILE A 9 14.30 -32.08 -11.47
C ILE A 9 13.36 -31.36 -12.46
N SER A 10 13.46 -31.64 -13.75
CA SER A 10 12.63 -30.99 -14.79
C SER A 10 11.15 -31.39 -14.74
N LEU A 11 10.85 -32.60 -14.29
CA LEU A 11 9.46 -33.11 -14.25
C LEU A 11 8.67 -32.62 -13.04
N ILE A 12 9.32 -32.42 -11.89
CA ILE A 12 8.66 -31.84 -10.70
C ILE A 12 8.42 -30.33 -10.92
N GLN A 13 9.38 -29.63 -11.51
CA GLN A 13 9.19 -28.24 -11.93
C GLN A 13 8.09 -28.13 -13.00
N LYS A 14 8.08 -28.97 -14.03
CA LYS A 14 7.00 -28.99 -15.04
C LYS A 14 5.63 -29.28 -14.43
N LYS A 15 5.50 -30.21 -13.45
CA LYS A 15 4.23 -30.50 -12.77
C LYS A 15 3.76 -29.35 -11.88
N TYR A 16 4.68 -28.61 -11.25
CA TYR A 16 4.37 -27.40 -10.48
C TYR A 16 3.87 -26.28 -11.41
N TRP A 17 4.46 -26.16 -12.61
CA TRP A 17 4.04 -25.20 -13.66
C TRP A 17 2.73 -25.58 -14.34
N ILE A 18 2.48 -26.85 -14.60
CA ILE A 18 1.24 -27.32 -15.25
C ILE A 18 0.01 -27.07 -14.37
N ASN A 19 0.11 -27.17 -13.04
CA ASN A 19 -0.99 -26.84 -12.12
C ASN A 19 -1.17 -25.33 -11.87
N LYS A 20 -0.19 -24.47 -12.24
CA LYS A 20 -0.28 -23.00 -12.20
C LYS A 20 -0.78 -22.41 -13.53
N LEU A 21 -0.93 -23.19 -14.57
CA LEU A 21 -1.30 -22.80 -15.94
C LEU A 21 -2.79 -22.54 -16.18
N SER A 22 -3.63 -22.49 -15.12
CA SER A 22 -5.03 -22.10 -15.30
C SER A 22 -5.27 -20.58 -15.20
N LYS A 23 -4.36 -19.80 -14.62
CA LYS A 23 -4.51 -18.33 -14.49
C LYS A 23 -3.20 -17.63 -14.90
N LYS A 24 -3.27 -16.74 -15.91
CA LYS A 24 -2.13 -15.91 -16.32
C LYS A 24 -1.67 -15.02 -15.16
N ILE A 25 -0.36 -14.79 -15.08
CA ILE A 25 0.25 -13.94 -14.06
C ILE A 25 -0.03 -12.47 -14.39
N ASN A 26 -0.57 -11.69 -13.46
CA ASN A 26 -0.75 -10.25 -13.65
C ASN A 26 0.56 -9.51 -13.32
N LEU A 27 1.24 -9.00 -14.35
CA LEU A 27 2.54 -8.31 -14.22
C LEU A 27 2.41 -6.84 -13.75
N LEU A 28 1.19 -6.31 -13.63
CA LEU A 28 0.96 -4.96 -13.12
C LEU A 28 1.58 -4.75 -11.73
N GLY A 29 1.48 -5.76 -10.85
CA GLY A 29 1.94 -5.71 -9.47
C GLY A 29 3.38 -6.17 -9.22
N TYR A 30 4.18 -6.37 -10.26
CA TYR A 30 5.56 -6.86 -10.15
C TYR A 30 6.53 -5.69 -10.04
N SER A 31 7.32 -5.65 -8.95
CA SER A 31 8.42 -4.69 -8.81
C SER A 31 9.55 -4.99 -9.81
N PHE A 32 10.53 -4.09 -9.89
CA PHE A 32 11.70 -4.30 -10.73
C PHE A 32 12.41 -5.61 -10.43
N GLU A 33 12.61 -5.96 -9.16
CA GLU A 33 13.28 -7.21 -8.78
C GLU A 33 12.43 -8.43 -9.10
N SER A 34 11.12 -8.37 -8.88
CA SER A 34 10.18 -9.43 -9.25
C SER A 34 10.15 -9.64 -10.77
N LEU A 35 10.19 -8.56 -11.57
CA LEU A 35 10.27 -8.63 -13.03
C LEU A 35 11.62 -9.19 -13.52
N LYS A 36 12.73 -8.84 -12.86
CA LYS A 36 14.03 -9.44 -13.19
C LYS A 36 13.99 -10.96 -13.05
N SER A 37 13.47 -11.45 -11.91
CA SER A 37 13.31 -12.88 -11.66
C SER A 37 12.41 -13.53 -12.73
N PHE A 38 11.27 -12.90 -13.02
CA PHE A 38 10.34 -13.37 -14.06
C PHE A 38 10.99 -13.46 -15.45
N PHE A 39 11.73 -12.44 -15.90
CA PHE A 39 12.41 -12.48 -17.18
C PHE A 39 13.56 -13.49 -17.20
N SER A 40 14.30 -13.62 -16.11
CA SER A 40 15.35 -14.66 -15.98
C SER A 40 14.77 -16.06 -16.13
N GLU A 41 13.62 -16.35 -15.51
CA GLU A 41 12.90 -17.63 -15.66
C GLU A 41 12.41 -17.88 -17.09
N LEU A 42 12.11 -16.80 -17.83
CA LEU A 42 11.74 -16.87 -19.25
C LEU A 42 12.98 -17.02 -20.18
N GLY A 43 14.20 -16.96 -19.66
CA GLY A 43 15.43 -16.95 -20.46
C GLY A 43 15.69 -15.63 -21.15
N GLU A 44 15.10 -14.53 -20.67
CA GLU A 44 15.24 -13.18 -21.22
C GLU A 44 16.18 -12.33 -20.37
N PRO A 45 16.89 -11.35 -20.96
CA PRO A 45 17.79 -10.46 -20.22
C PRO A 45 17.06 -9.59 -19.20
N GLU A 46 17.69 -9.34 -18.03
CA GLU A 46 17.13 -8.55 -16.92
C GLU A 46 16.74 -7.11 -17.30
N TYR A 47 17.37 -6.49 -18.32
CA TYR A 47 17.02 -5.13 -18.75
C TYR A 47 15.57 -5.03 -19.28
N ARG A 48 14.97 -6.15 -19.69
CA ARG A 48 13.55 -6.22 -20.09
C ARG A 48 12.61 -5.80 -18.96
N ALA A 49 13.00 -6.01 -17.72
CA ALA A 49 12.24 -5.53 -16.55
C ALA A 49 12.07 -4.00 -16.55
N LYS A 50 13.13 -3.24 -16.89
CA LYS A 50 13.05 -1.77 -17.00
C LYS A 50 12.12 -1.34 -18.12
N GLN A 51 12.21 -2.00 -19.26
CA GLN A 51 11.36 -1.71 -20.41
C GLN A 51 9.89 -1.96 -20.07
N LEU A 52 9.56 -3.12 -19.45
CA LEU A 52 8.20 -3.45 -19.09
C LEU A 52 7.63 -2.49 -18.05
N LEU A 53 8.39 -2.15 -17.00
CA LEU A 53 7.97 -1.14 -16.01
C LEU A 53 7.62 0.20 -16.67
N SER A 54 8.45 0.65 -17.61
CA SER A 54 8.20 1.91 -18.31
C SER A 54 6.94 1.82 -19.19
N TRP A 55 6.71 0.72 -19.88
CA TRP A 55 5.51 0.52 -20.67
C TRP A 55 4.24 0.55 -19.83
N ILE A 56 4.25 -0.17 -18.70
CA ILE A 56 3.07 -0.27 -17.80
C ILE A 56 2.84 1.05 -17.07
N HIS A 57 3.87 1.57 -16.38
CA HIS A 57 3.68 2.58 -15.34
C HIS A 57 4.02 4.02 -15.77
N GLN A 58 4.75 4.20 -16.88
CA GLN A 58 5.00 5.53 -17.44
C GLN A 58 4.12 5.82 -18.65
N LYS A 59 3.94 4.81 -19.53
CA LYS A 59 3.19 4.98 -20.77
C LYS A 59 1.72 4.49 -20.66
N GLY A 60 1.35 3.76 -19.60
CA GLY A 60 -0.01 3.24 -19.40
C GLY A 60 -0.43 2.14 -20.36
N VAL A 61 0.52 1.46 -21.00
CA VAL A 61 0.25 0.42 -21.99
C VAL A 61 0.07 -0.93 -21.28
N ILE A 62 -1.07 -1.57 -21.51
CA ILE A 62 -1.44 -2.86 -20.91
C ILE A 62 -1.48 -4.02 -21.92
N ASP A 63 -1.33 -3.73 -23.21
CA ASP A 63 -1.29 -4.72 -24.28
C ASP A 63 0.15 -4.92 -24.74
N PHE A 64 0.68 -6.14 -24.62
CA PHE A 64 2.04 -6.47 -25.04
C PHE A 64 2.28 -6.24 -26.52
N ASP A 65 1.26 -6.36 -27.38
CA ASP A 65 1.41 -6.19 -28.82
C ASP A 65 1.73 -4.73 -29.20
N ASN A 66 1.41 -3.78 -28.32
CA ASN A 66 1.74 -2.36 -28.46
C ASN A 66 3.14 -2.00 -27.90
N MET A 67 3.87 -2.95 -27.28
CA MET A 67 5.20 -2.72 -26.70
C MET A 67 6.29 -2.92 -27.76
N THR A 68 6.57 -1.90 -28.54
CA THR A 68 7.44 -1.98 -29.75
C THR A 68 8.90 -2.30 -29.45
N ASP A 69 9.38 -2.09 -28.22
CA ASP A 69 10.75 -2.46 -27.80
C ASP A 69 10.93 -3.98 -27.65
N PHE A 70 9.83 -4.74 -27.65
CA PHE A 70 9.84 -6.19 -27.60
C PHE A 70 9.66 -6.77 -28.99
N ASN A 71 10.48 -7.77 -29.33
CA ASN A 71 10.28 -8.51 -30.55
C ASN A 71 8.99 -9.35 -30.52
N LYS A 72 8.55 -9.82 -31.68
CA LYS A 72 7.29 -10.56 -31.80
C LYS A 72 7.26 -11.84 -30.92
N ASP A 73 8.39 -12.55 -30.86
CA ASP A 73 8.48 -13.81 -30.12
C ASP A 73 8.33 -13.58 -28.62
N LEU A 74 8.97 -12.52 -28.08
CA LEU A 74 8.82 -12.14 -26.67
C LEU A 74 7.38 -11.71 -26.36
N ARG A 75 6.75 -10.90 -27.24
CA ARG A 75 5.34 -10.51 -27.06
C ARG A 75 4.40 -11.72 -27.04
N ASN A 76 4.59 -12.66 -27.97
CA ASN A 76 3.82 -13.92 -27.99
C ASN A 76 4.04 -14.73 -26.70
N LYS A 77 5.29 -14.81 -26.23
CA LYS A 77 5.65 -15.52 -24.99
C LYS A 77 5.00 -14.87 -23.77
N LEU A 78 5.06 -13.53 -23.63
CA LEU A 78 4.40 -12.79 -22.57
C LEU A 78 2.88 -12.98 -22.61
N ASN A 79 2.25 -12.84 -23.78
CA ASN A 79 0.83 -13.08 -23.99
C ASN A 79 0.38 -14.49 -23.59
N SER A 80 1.26 -15.48 -23.70
CA SER A 80 0.92 -16.87 -23.36
C SER A 80 0.88 -17.13 -21.84
N VAL A 81 1.76 -16.47 -21.05
CA VAL A 81 1.96 -16.79 -19.61
C VAL A 81 1.49 -15.68 -18.66
N SER A 82 1.25 -14.48 -19.16
CA SER A 82 0.98 -13.32 -18.33
C SER A 82 -0.09 -12.39 -18.92
N ILE A 83 -0.49 -11.41 -18.11
CA ILE A 83 -1.46 -10.37 -18.43
C ILE A 83 -1.05 -9.08 -17.71
N ILE A 84 -1.51 -7.94 -18.19
CA ILE A 84 -1.47 -6.68 -17.46
C ILE A 84 -2.92 -6.22 -17.33
N LYS A 85 -3.48 -6.36 -16.11
CA LYS A 85 -4.90 -6.08 -15.87
C LYS A 85 -5.05 -5.14 -14.67
N PRO A 86 -5.34 -3.86 -14.89
CA PRO A 86 -5.77 -2.96 -13.82
C PRO A 86 -7.15 -3.40 -13.28
N PRO A 87 -7.47 -3.05 -12.01
CA PRO A 87 -8.81 -3.29 -11.48
C PRO A 87 -9.85 -2.39 -12.14
N GLU A 88 -11.13 -2.69 -11.92
CA GLU A 88 -12.24 -1.99 -12.55
C GLU A 88 -12.81 -0.89 -11.65
N ILE A 89 -13.03 0.32 -12.21
CA ILE A 89 -13.79 1.37 -11.53
C ILE A 89 -15.27 0.99 -11.58
N TYR A 90 -15.86 0.71 -10.40
CA TYR A 90 -17.27 0.42 -10.25
C TYR A 90 -18.11 1.70 -10.19
N LYS A 91 -17.62 2.73 -9.44
CA LYS A 91 -18.33 4.01 -9.30
C LYS A 91 -17.38 5.15 -8.94
N GLU A 92 -17.71 6.36 -9.40
CA GLU A 92 -16.98 7.60 -9.06
C GLU A 92 -17.93 8.56 -8.34
N TYR A 93 -17.40 9.25 -7.33
CA TYR A 93 -18.05 10.37 -6.65
C TYR A 93 -17.10 11.56 -6.67
N ILE A 94 -17.62 12.74 -6.87
CA ILE A 94 -16.85 13.98 -6.92
C ILE A 94 -17.46 14.98 -5.94
N SER A 95 -16.68 15.52 -5.01
CA SER A 95 -17.11 16.60 -4.12
C SER A 95 -16.99 17.96 -4.79
N ASP A 96 -17.66 18.98 -4.23
CA ASP A 96 -17.61 20.37 -4.72
C ASP A 96 -16.18 20.94 -4.72
N GLU A 97 -15.31 20.45 -3.82
CA GLU A 97 -13.89 20.82 -3.73
C GLU A 97 -13.00 20.04 -4.73
N GLY A 98 -13.58 19.17 -5.54
CA GLY A 98 -12.89 18.38 -6.56
C GLY A 98 -12.20 17.11 -6.03
N THR A 99 -12.44 16.72 -4.77
CA THR A 99 -12.02 15.40 -4.26
C THR A 99 -12.81 14.30 -4.97
N LYS A 100 -12.09 13.30 -5.47
CA LYS A 100 -12.68 12.16 -6.18
C LYS A 100 -12.56 10.90 -5.35
N LYS A 101 -13.68 10.27 -5.04
CA LYS A 101 -13.73 8.93 -4.43
C LYS A 101 -14.17 7.92 -5.48
N TYR A 102 -13.41 6.85 -5.62
CA TYR A 102 -13.71 5.74 -6.49
C TYR A 102 -14.01 4.49 -5.69
N LEU A 103 -15.07 3.79 -6.07
CA LEU A 103 -15.30 2.41 -5.69
C LEU A 103 -14.64 1.53 -6.76
N ILE A 104 -13.75 0.66 -6.34
CA ILE A 104 -12.98 -0.24 -7.19
C ILE A 104 -13.48 -1.66 -6.94
N LYS A 105 -13.86 -2.35 -8.01
CA LYS A 105 -14.27 -3.76 -7.95
C LYS A 105 -13.06 -4.65 -8.19
N LEU A 106 -12.83 -5.57 -7.27
CA LEU A 106 -11.78 -6.58 -7.34
C LEU A 106 -12.26 -7.83 -8.09
N ASP A 107 -11.34 -8.65 -8.56
CA ASP A 107 -11.67 -9.94 -9.21
C ASP A 107 -12.41 -10.92 -8.27
N SER A 108 -12.22 -10.79 -6.96
CA SER A 108 -12.97 -11.53 -5.93
C SER A 108 -14.45 -11.13 -5.83
N GLY A 109 -14.83 -9.98 -6.38
CA GLY A 109 -16.13 -9.36 -6.22
C GLY A 109 -16.20 -8.33 -5.09
N SER A 110 -15.20 -8.26 -4.21
CA SER A 110 -15.12 -7.26 -3.14
C SER A 110 -14.97 -5.85 -3.71
N ILE A 111 -15.45 -4.85 -2.96
CA ILE A 111 -15.35 -3.44 -3.34
C ILE A 111 -14.46 -2.73 -2.33
N ILE A 112 -13.49 -2.00 -2.86
CA ILE A 112 -12.61 -1.13 -2.07
C ILE A 112 -12.77 0.33 -2.49
N GLU A 113 -12.27 1.23 -1.66
CA GLU A 113 -12.26 2.66 -1.94
C GLU A 113 -10.85 3.17 -2.23
N MET A 114 -10.72 4.07 -3.20
CA MET A 114 -9.56 4.96 -3.33
C MET A 114 -10.03 6.40 -3.43
N VAL A 115 -9.20 7.35 -2.94
CA VAL A 115 -9.55 8.77 -2.95
C VAL A 115 -8.42 9.59 -3.53
N ILE A 116 -8.74 10.50 -4.47
CA ILE A 116 -7.81 11.52 -5.00
C ILE A 116 -8.18 12.85 -4.38
N ILE A 117 -7.25 13.43 -3.63
CA ILE A 117 -7.41 14.73 -2.97
C ILE A 117 -6.55 15.75 -3.71
N PRO A 118 -7.16 16.67 -4.47
CA PRO A 118 -6.44 17.73 -5.16
C PRO A 118 -6.12 18.88 -4.20
N GLU A 119 -4.90 19.37 -4.28
CA GLU A 119 -4.44 20.61 -3.64
C GLU A 119 -3.75 21.48 -4.69
N LYS A 120 -3.45 22.74 -4.37
CA LYS A 120 -2.87 23.71 -5.31
C LYS A 120 -1.68 23.14 -6.12
N ASN A 121 -0.73 22.49 -5.45
CA ASN A 121 0.51 21.96 -6.06
C ASN A 121 0.70 20.45 -5.79
N ARG A 122 -0.32 19.77 -5.25
CA ARG A 122 -0.23 18.38 -4.84
C ARG A 122 -1.52 17.66 -5.21
N ARG A 123 -1.38 16.42 -5.64
CA ARG A 123 -2.48 15.46 -5.80
C ARG A 123 -2.13 14.22 -5.02
N THR A 124 -2.83 14.04 -3.92
CA THR A 124 -2.62 12.91 -3.02
C THR A 124 -3.60 11.79 -3.35
N LEU A 125 -3.08 10.61 -3.60
CA LEU A 125 -3.86 9.40 -3.72
C LEU A 125 -3.86 8.67 -2.38
N CYS A 126 -5.05 8.45 -1.81
CA CYS A 126 -5.28 7.57 -0.68
C CYS A 126 -5.63 6.18 -1.23
N VAL A 127 -4.79 5.17 -0.92
CA VAL A 127 -4.96 3.79 -1.40
C VAL A 127 -5.37 2.86 -0.30
N SER A 128 -6.19 1.87 -0.64
CA SER A 128 -6.56 0.74 0.22
C SER A 128 -5.52 -0.38 0.11
N SER A 129 -5.29 -1.08 1.21
CA SER A 129 -4.40 -2.24 1.31
C SER A 129 -5.14 -3.55 1.62
N GLN A 130 -6.38 -3.47 2.08
CA GLN A 130 -7.26 -4.60 2.37
C GLN A 130 -8.68 -4.26 1.93
N ALA A 131 -9.53 -5.25 1.71
CA ALA A 131 -10.97 -5.11 1.72
C ALA A 131 -11.44 -5.34 3.16
N GLY A 132 -12.02 -4.30 3.77
CA GLY A 132 -12.28 -4.29 5.21
C GLY A 132 -11.02 -4.13 6.07
N CYS A 133 -11.11 -4.37 7.39
CA CYS A 133 -9.98 -4.27 8.33
C CYS A 133 -10.18 -5.17 9.55
N ALA A 134 -9.14 -5.92 9.93
CA ALA A 134 -9.17 -6.82 11.07
C ALA A 134 -8.98 -6.11 12.43
N LEU A 135 -8.58 -4.84 12.47
CA LEU A 135 -8.21 -4.17 13.71
C LEU A 135 -9.39 -3.64 14.53
N GLN A 136 -10.56 -3.48 13.91
CA GLN A 136 -11.81 -3.11 14.58
C GLN A 136 -11.72 -1.83 15.44
N CYS A 137 -10.99 -0.80 14.96
CA CYS A 137 -10.97 0.51 15.62
C CYS A 137 -12.39 1.08 15.69
N THR A 138 -12.84 1.49 16.88
CA THR A 138 -14.26 1.80 17.14
C THR A 138 -14.77 3.04 16.41
N PHE A 139 -13.88 3.94 16.03
CA PHE A 139 -14.17 5.17 15.26
C PHE A 139 -14.09 4.99 13.76
N CYS A 140 -13.82 3.77 13.25
CA CYS A 140 -13.49 3.54 11.85
C CYS A 140 -14.59 2.76 11.12
N ALA A 141 -15.18 3.35 10.10
CA ALA A 141 -16.19 2.69 9.27
C ALA A 141 -15.68 1.39 8.64
N THR A 142 -14.43 1.36 8.16
CA THR A 142 -13.80 0.14 7.62
C THR A 142 -13.60 -0.92 8.69
N GLY A 143 -13.26 -0.52 9.93
CA GLY A 143 -13.16 -1.44 11.06
C GLY A 143 -14.49 -2.07 11.43
N ALA A 144 -15.59 -1.33 11.31
CA ALA A 144 -16.95 -1.82 11.55
C ALA A 144 -17.42 -2.83 10.47
N GLN A 145 -16.88 -2.74 9.24
CA GLN A 145 -17.19 -3.70 8.15
C GLN A 145 -16.57 -5.10 8.39
N GLY A 146 -15.55 -5.18 9.25
CA GLY A 146 -14.76 -6.40 9.43
C GLY A 146 -13.72 -6.60 8.31
N PHE A 147 -13.00 -7.71 8.36
CA PHE A 147 -11.97 -8.09 7.40
C PHE A 147 -12.54 -9.07 6.37
N ASP A 148 -12.28 -8.82 5.10
CA ASP A 148 -12.64 -9.73 4.01
C ASP A 148 -11.37 -10.36 3.42
N GLN A 149 -10.47 -9.55 2.83
CA GLN A 149 -9.22 -10.08 2.24
C GLN A 149 -8.09 -9.06 2.20
N ASP A 150 -6.86 -9.58 2.11
CA ASP A 150 -5.69 -8.79 1.74
C ASP A 150 -5.71 -8.49 0.24
N LEU A 151 -5.34 -7.26 -0.14
CA LEU A 151 -5.14 -6.92 -1.54
C LEU A 151 -3.81 -7.46 -2.06
N SER A 152 -3.79 -7.99 -3.27
CA SER A 152 -2.55 -8.31 -3.98
C SER A 152 -1.81 -7.02 -4.39
N SER A 153 -0.52 -7.15 -4.72
CA SER A 153 0.28 -6.00 -5.16
C SER A 153 -0.27 -5.35 -6.43
N ASP A 154 -0.84 -6.12 -7.35
CA ASP A 154 -1.48 -5.60 -8.56
C ASP A 154 -2.80 -4.86 -8.27
N GLU A 155 -3.56 -5.27 -7.27
CA GLU A 155 -4.76 -4.56 -6.81
C GLU A 155 -4.40 -3.25 -6.09
N ILE A 156 -3.30 -3.22 -5.33
CA ILE A 156 -2.81 -1.99 -4.68
C ILE A 156 -2.26 -1.01 -5.71
N ILE A 157 -1.29 -1.44 -6.55
CA ILE A 157 -0.68 -0.55 -7.54
C ILE A 157 -1.64 -0.19 -8.66
N GLY A 158 -2.62 -1.03 -8.92
CA GLY A 158 -3.71 -0.77 -9.86
C GLY A 158 -4.51 0.49 -9.52
N GLN A 159 -4.69 0.81 -8.24
CA GLN A 159 -5.30 2.07 -7.81
C GLN A 159 -4.44 3.27 -8.27
N MET A 160 -3.11 3.18 -8.14
CA MET A 160 -2.20 4.21 -8.63
C MET A 160 -2.22 4.32 -10.15
N TRP A 161 -2.29 3.18 -10.85
CA TRP A 161 -2.38 3.13 -12.32
C TRP A 161 -3.67 3.82 -12.80
N LEU A 162 -4.82 3.45 -12.23
CA LEU A 162 -6.12 4.08 -12.53
C LEU A 162 -6.10 5.59 -12.26
N ALA A 163 -5.55 6.00 -11.13
CA ALA A 163 -5.48 7.41 -10.75
C ALA A 163 -4.63 8.25 -11.71
N ASN A 164 -3.60 7.68 -12.34
CA ASN A 164 -2.75 8.39 -13.29
C ASN A 164 -3.32 8.38 -14.71
N PHE A 165 -3.86 7.26 -15.18
CA PHE A 165 -4.24 7.13 -16.58
C PHE A 165 -5.71 7.45 -16.88
N ASN A 166 -6.57 7.50 -15.84
CA ASN A 166 -7.96 7.96 -15.97
C ASN A 166 -8.14 9.44 -15.58
N ASN A 167 -7.06 10.16 -15.31
CA ASN A 167 -7.10 11.57 -14.95
C ASN A 167 -6.04 12.37 -15.71
N ASN A 168 -6.35 13.64 -16.02
CA ASN A 168 -5.49 14.50 -16.84
C ASN A 168 -4.22 15.02 -16.14
N LYS A 169 -4.03 14.71 -14.87
CA LYS A 169 -2.88 15.18 -14.08
C LYS A 169 -2.28 14.04 -13.27
N PRO A 170 -0.94 13.93 -13.19
CA PRO A 170 -0.29 12.85 -12.45
C PRO A 170 -0.50 12.97 -10.93
N ILE A 171 -0.52 11.83 -10.26
CA ILE A 171 -0.46 11.74 -8.80
C ILE A 171 0.94 12.15 -8.34
N THR A 172 1.02 13.00 -7.32
CA THR A 172 2.28 13.48 -6.76
C THR A 172 2.63 12.85 -5.42
N ASN A 173 1.64 12.39 -4.68
CA ASN A 173 1.79 11.79 -3.35
C ASN A 173 0.86 10.59 -3.19
N VAL A 174 1.30 9.58 -2.44
CA VAL A 174 0.48 8.42 -2.10
C VAL A 174 0.49 8.22 -0.59
N VAL A 175 -0.67 7.97 -0.02
CA VAL A 175 -0.83 7.62 1.39
C VAL A 175 -1.60 6.29 1.51
N PHE A 176 -1.05 5.34 2.24
CA PHE A 176 -1.71 4.09 2.59
C PHE A 176 -2.60 4.33 3.82
N MET A 177 -3.71 5.04 3.60
CA MET A 177 -4.67 5.46 4.62
C MET A 177 -6.13 5.17 4.21
N GLY A 178 -6.32 4.35 3.17
CA GLY A 178 -7.61 3.83 2.76
C GLY A 178 -8.05 2.65 3.64
N MET A 179 -8.75 1.69 3.06
CA MET A 179 -9.22 0.52 3.77
C MET A 179 -8.07 -0.42 4.15
N GLY A 180 -8.12 -0.93 5.40
CA GLY A 180 -7.19 -1.93 5.91
C GLY A 180 -6.02 -1.37 6.73
N GLU A 181 -5.28 -2.29 7.36
CA GLU A 181 -4.01 -2.02 8.04
C GLU A 181 -2.84 -2.44 7.13
N PRO A 182 -2.08 -1.49 6.58
CA PRO A 182 -1.04 -1.79 5.60
C PRO A 182 0.03 -2.76 6.10
N LEU A 183 0.38 -2.71 7.39
CA LEU A 183 1.41 -3.57 7.93
C LEU A 183 0.93 -5.01 8.24
N LEU A 184 -0.38 -5.29 8.17
CA LEU A 184 -0.88 -6.67 8.14
C LEU A 184 -0.72 -7.27 6.73
N ASN A 185 -0.91 -6.50 5.68
CA ASN A 185 -0.65 -6.90 4.28
C ASN A 185 0.74 -6.46 3.81
N TYR A 186 1.74 -6.76 4.61
CA TYR A 186 3.07 -6.17 4.50
C TYR A 186 3.75 -6.36 3.15
N ASP A 187 3.79 -7.59 2.65
CA ASP A 187 4.61 -7.92 1.47
C ASP A 187 4.03 -7.28 0.20
N ALA A 188 2.70 -7.29 0.01
CA ALA A 188 2.04 -6.63 -1.11
C ALA A 188 2.16 -5.09 -1.05
N VAL A 189 2.10 -4.50 0.16
CA VAL A 189 2.30 -3.06 0.37
C VAL A 189 3.73 -2.65 0.03
N ILE A 190 4.74 -3.41 0.47
CA ILE A 190 6.15 -3.12 0.17
C ILE A 190 6.44 -3.28 -1.32
N GLU A 191 5.93 -4.33 -1.95
CA GLU A 191 6.09 -4.55 -3.39
C GLU A 191 5.51 -3.38 -4.19
N SER A 192 4.29 -2.94 -3.87
CA SER A 192 3.63 -1.79 -4.49
C SER A 192 4.40 -0.48 -4.25
N ALA A 193 4.91 -0.26 -3.03
CA ALA A 193 5.69 0.94 -2.71
C ALA A 193 7.04 0.97 -3.45
N LYS A 194 7.68 -0.20 -3.68
CA LYS A 194 8.89 -0.31 -4.53
C LYS A 194 8.59 0.09 -5.97
N ILE A 195 7.45 -0.34 -6.53
CA ILE A 195 7.02 0.08 -7.86
C ILE A 195 6.83 1.60 -7.89
N MET A 196 6.12 2.19 -6.92
CA MET A 196 5.89 3.63 -6.85
C MET A 196 7.18 4.45 -6.79
N LYS A 197 8.24 3.92 -6.16
CA LYS A 197 9.54 4.59 -6.04
C LYS A 197 10.44 4.43 -7.26
N HIS A 198 10.28 3.38 -8.05
CA HIS A 198 11.22 3.04 -9.11
C HIS A 198 11.22 4.09 -10.22
N GLN A 199 12.42 4.48 -10.72
CA GLN A 199 12.60 5.55 -11.72
C GLN A 199 11.92 5.23 -13.06
N ASN A 200 11.91 3.96 -13.47
CA ASN A 200 11.21 3.51 -14.67
C ASN A 200 9.72 3.23 -14.43
N SER A 201 9.16 3.70 -13.31
CA SER A 201 7.75 3.65 -12.97
C SER A 201 7.28 5.07 -12.62
N TYR A 202 6.78 5.32 -11.42
CA TYR A 202 6.28 6.64 -11.02
C TYR A 202 7.37 7.59 -10.45
N GLY A 203 8.52 7.08 -10.06
CA GLY A 203 9.65 7.86 -9.57
C GLY A 203 9.37 8.69 -8.31
N LEU A 204 8.44 8.24 -7.46
CA LEU A 204 8.09 8.98 -6.26
C LEU A 204 9.22 8.95 -5.23
N SER A 205 9.60 10.12 -4.72
CA SER A 205 10.57 10.20 -3.64
C SER A 205 9.99 9.68 -2.32
N ARG A 206 10.85 9.36 -1.36
CA ARG A 206 10.46 8.89 -0.02
C ARG A 206 9.42 9.76 0.69
N LYS A 207 9.50 11.09 0.52
CA LYS A 207 8.59 12.06 1.15
C LYS A 207 7.19 12.07 0.52
N ARG A 208 7.05 11.42 -0.61
CA ARG A 208 5.79 11.38 -1.38
C ARG A 208 5.03 10.07 -1.21
N ILE A 209 5.57 9.11 -0.45
CA ILE A 209 4.89 7.86 -0.09
C ILE A 209 4.84 7.79 1.42
N THR A 210 3.63 7.70 1.98
CA THR A 210 3.41 7.54 3.42
C THR A 210 2.70 6.23 3.68
N ILE A 211 3.32 5.38 4.52
CA ILE A 211 2.66 4.18 5.06
C ILE A 211 2.15 4.54 6.45
N SER A 212 0.84 4.40 6.66
CA SER A 212 0.19 4.57 7.96
C SER A 212 0.01 3.23 8.64
N THR A 213 0.05 3.20 9.97
CA THR A 213 -0.23 2.00 10.75
C THR A 213 -0.83 2.33 12.10
N SER A 214 -1.72 1.47 12.56
CA SER A 214 -2.23 1.53 13.93
C SER A 214 -1.24 0.98 14.97
N GLY A 215 -0.06 0.49 14.53
CA GLY A 215 1.02 0.12 15.44
C GLY A 215 1.34 -1.37 15.48
N ILE A 216 1.48 -2.02 14.33
CA ILE A 216 2.03 -3.39 14.23
C ILE A 216 3.55 -3.34 14.47
N VAL A 217 3.96 -3.23 15.75
CA VAL A 217 5.33 -2.92 16.18
C VAL A 217 6.40 -3.77 15.50
N PRO A 218 6.30 -5.12 15.38
CA PRO A 218 7.34 -5.91 14.72
C PRO A 218 7.53 -5.53 13.24
N LYS A 219 6.45 -5.10 12.57
CA LYS A 219 6.49 -4.70 11.16
C LYS A 219 7.04 -3.29 10.96
N ILE A 220 6.84 -2.37 11.93
CA ILE A 220 7.50 -1.05 11.93
C ILE A 220 9.03 -1.22 11.95
N ASN A 221 9.55 -2.11 12.79
CA ASN A 221 10.97 -2.40 12.88
C ASN A 221 11.53 -3.03 11.59
N LYS A 222 10.71 -3.84 10.89
CA LYS A 222 11.08 -4.40 9.58
C LYS A 222 11.06 -3.33 8.48
N LEU A 223 10.08 -2.43 8.51
CA LEU A 223 9.84 -1.42 7.48
C LEU A 223 11.07 -0.52 7.24
N SER A 224 11.76 -0.11 8.30
CA SER A 224 12.95 0.75 8.18
C SER A 224 14.08 0.13 7.36
N ARG A 225 14.17 -1.19 7.32
CA ARG A 225 15.19 -1.95 6.59
C ARG A 225 14.81 -2.25 5.16
N ASP A 226 13.50 -2.46 4.91
CA ASP A 226 13.01 -2.94 3.61
C ASP A 226 12.76 -1.81 2.62
N ILE A 227 12.36 -0.60 3.12
CA ILE A 227 12.07 0.53 2.25
C ILE A 227 12.17 1.87 2.98
N ASP A 228 12.71 2.87 2.30
CA ASP A 228 12.75 4.26 2.79
C ASP A 228 11.49 5.02 2.31
N VAL A 229 10.54 5.25 3.22
CA VAL A 229 9.27 5.97 3.02
C VAL A 229 8.97 6.88 4.20
N SER A 230 7.90 7.67 4.16
CA SER A 230 7.36 8.36 5.33
C SER A 230 6.47 7.42 6.14
N LEU A 231 6.53 7.53 7.47
CA LEU A 231 5.71 6.75 8.40
C LEU A 231 4.68 7.65 9.06
N ALA A 232 3.43 7.18 9.12
CA ALA A 232 2.38 7.77 9.94
C ALA A 232 1.89 6.73 10.97
N ILE A 233 1.53 7.20 12.15
CA ILE A 233 1.02 6.38 13.25
C ILE A 233 -0.38 6.83 13.62
N SER A 234 -1.36 5.96 13.49
CA SER A 234 -2.70 6.14 14.02
C SER A 234 -2.68 6.00 15.55
N LEU A 235 -2.31 7.10 16.24
CA LEU A 235 -2.13 7.11 17.69
C LEU A 235 -3.46 7.26 18.44
N HIS A 236 -4.22 8.31 18.13
CA HIS A 236 -5.60 8.63 18.53
C HIS A 236 -5.88 8.75 20.02
N ALA A 237 -4.96 8.38 20.89
CA ALA A 237 -5.08 8.52 22.34
C ALA A 237 -3.73 8.81 23.00
N PRO A 238 -3.70 9.55 24.12
CA PRO A 238 -2.46 9.90 24.80
C PRO A 238 -2.05 8.89 25.89
N ASP A 239 -2.90 7.90 26.20
CA ASP A 239 -2.64 6.85 27.19
C ASP A 239 -3.24 5.51 26.78
N ASP A 240 -2.71 4.42 27.37
CA ASP A 240 -3.08 3.05 26.99
C ASP A 240 -4.55 2.74 27.32
N LYS A 241 -5.11 3.27 28.41
CA LYS A 241 -6.50 2.99 28.82
C LYS A 241 -7.47 3.40 27.71
N LEU A 242 -7.38 4.63 27.24
CA LEU A 242 -8.24 5.12 26.17
C LEU A 242 -7.90 4.45 24.85
N ARG A 243 -6.61 4.24 24.57
CA ARG A 243 -6.20 3.61 23.32
C ARG A 243 -6.66 2.16 23.20
N ASP A 244 -6.71 1.40 24.31
CA ASP A 244 -7.22 0.03 24.33
C ASP A 244 -8.72 -0.05 23.95
N GLU A 245 -9.46 1.03 24.24
CA GLU A 245 -10.88 1.15 23.93
C GLU A 245 -11.10 1.49 22.45
N ILE A 246 -10.37 2.49 21.92
CA ILE A 246 -10.63 3.01 20.57
C ILE A 246 -9.74 2.40 19.48
N VAL A 247 -8.56 1.85 19.82
CA VAL A 247 -7.59 1.20 18.92
C VAL A 247 -7.16 -0.15 19.51
N PRO A 248 -7.95 -1.22 19.38
CA PRO A 248 -7.79 -2.48 20.14
C PRO A 248 -6.43 -3.18 20.00
N ILE A 249 -5.68 -2.95 18.91
CA ILE A 249 -4.32 -3.49 18.74
C ILE A 249 -3.35 -3.00 19.81
N ASN A 250 -3.68 -1.91 20.53
CA ASN A 250 -2.87 -1.40 21.64
C ASN A 250 -2.71 -2.41 22.77
N LYS A 251 -3.72 -3.25 23.03
CA LYS A 251 -3.65 -4.34 24.01
C LYS A 251 -2.48 -5.29 23.73
N LYS A 252 -2.16 -5.49 22.45
CA LYS A 252 -1.02 -6.32 22.01
C LYS A 252 0.29 -5.54 21.96
N TYR A 253 0.24 -4.28 21.55
CA TYR A 253 1.39 -3.40 21.41
C TYR A 253 1.13 -2.05 22.08
N PRO A 254 1.33 -1.96 23.43
CA PRO A 254 1.08 -0.73 24.20
C PRO A 254 1.89 0.46 23.70
N ILE A 255 1.43 1.67 23.99
CA ILE A 255 2.04 2.94 23.55
C ILE A 255 3.54 2.99 23.79
N LYS A 256 4.03 2.49 24.93
CA LYS A 256 5.47 2.46 25.24
C LYS A 256 6.27 1.69 24.19
N GLN A 257 5.76 0.54 23.73
CA GLN A 257 6.42 -0.25 22.68
C GLN A 257 6.30 0.44 21.33
N LEU A 258 5.16 1.02 21.02
CA LEU A 258 4.93 1.76 19.79
C LEU A 258 5.86 2.97 19.67
N ILE A 259 5.97 3.79 20.72
CA ILE A 259 6.88 4.96 20.75
C ILE A 259 8.34 4.52 20.62
N LYS A 260 8.73 3.40 21.25
CA LYS A 260 10.07 2.84 21.05
C LYS A 260 10.31 2.48 19.60
N ALA A 261 9.39 1.75 18.95
CA ALA A 261 9.51 1.39 17.55
C ALA A 261 9.58 2.63 16.61
N CYS A 262 8.86 3.70 16.95
CA CYS A 262 8.95 4.98 16.24
C CYS A 262 10.35 5.60 16.33
N LYS A 263 10.96 5.59 17.51
CA LYS A 263 12.33 6.09 17.73
C LYS A 263 13.34 5.22 16.97
N ASP A 264 13.22 3.89 17.06
CA ASP A 264 14.07 2.94 16.36
C ASP A 264 13.94 3.13 14.82
N TYR A 265 12.72 3.37 14.30
CA TYR A 265 12.48 3.70 12.89
C TYR A 265 13.22 4.99 12.48
N LEU A 266 13.12 6.04 13.29
CA LEU A 266 13.77 7.33 12.99
C LEU A 266 15.30 7.21 13.04
N SER A 267 15.86 6.45 13.99
CA SER A 267 17.30 6.29 14.17
C SER A 267 17.98 5.49 13.04
N HIS A 268 17.20 4.69 12.28
CA HIS A 268 17.72 3.93 11.15
C HIS A 268 18.18 4.82 9.98
N PHE A 269 17.71 6.07 9.94
CA PHE A 269 17.99 6.98 8.82
C PHE A 269 18.90 8.13 9.27
N GLU A 270 19.98 8.39 8.56
CA GLU A 270 20.93 9.48 8.83
C GLU A 270 20.30 10.89 8.72
N SER A 271 19.29 11.04 7.88
CA SER A 271 18.63 12.34 7.67
C SER A 271 17.55 12.59 8.71
N LYS A 272 17.42 13.83 9.21
CA LYS A 272 16.31 14.26 10.07
C LYS A 272 14.97 13.92 9.41
N LYS A 273 14.24 12.97 10.00
CA LYS A 273 12.89 12.58 9.61
C LYS A 273 11.92 12.91 10.73
N ASN A 274 10.67 13.14 10.35
CA ASN A 274 9.56 13.24 11.29
C ASN A 274 8.56 12.13 10.97
N ILE A 275 7.96 11.55 12.00
CA ILE A 275 6.78 10.71 11.90
C ILE A 275 5.54 11.60 11.97
N THR A 276 4.50 11.27 11.23
CA THR A 276 3.19 11.89 11.44
C THR A 276 2.41 11.09 12.46
N MET A 277 1.97 11.74 13.55
CA MET A 277 1.04 11.15 14.52
C MET A 277 -0.38 11.60 14.16
N GLU A 278 -1.16 10.67 13.66
CA GLU A 278 -2.57 10.90 13.36
C GLU A 278 -3.38 10.84 14.66
N TYR A 279 -4.18 11.87 14.91
CA TYR A 279 -5.00 11.98 16.10
C TYR A 279 -6.41 12.42 15.70
N ILE A 280 -7.35 11.49 15.69
CA ILE A 280 -8.75 11.77 15.46
C ILE A 280 -9.34 12.46 16.70
N MET A 281 -10.06 13.55 16.48
CA MET A 281 -10.72 14.32 17.55
C MET A 281 -12.16 13.86 17.67
N ILE A 282 -12.48 13.14 18.73
CA ILE A 282 -13.81 12.60 19.04
C ILE A 282 -14.38 13.39 20.21
N ASP A 283 -15.54 14.03 19.99
CA ASP A 283 -16.19 14.90 20.98
C ASP A 283 -16.45 14.18 22.30
N GLY A 284 -16.00 14.79 23.40
CA GLY A 284 -16.15 14.28 24.76
C GLY A 284 -15.35 13.01 25.08
N VAL A 285 -14.54 12.48 24.13
CA VAL A 285 -13.77 11.23 24.31
C VAL A 285 -12.28 11.49 24.49
N ASN A 286 -11.64 12.16 23.52
CA ASN A 286 -10.18 12.34 23.50
C ASN A 286 -9.74 13.80 23.21
N ASP A 287 -10.65 14.74 23.22
CA ASP A 287 -10.49 16.14 22.79
C ASP A 287 -10.24 17.15 23.92
N SER A 288 -10.20 16.68 25.19
CA SER A 288 -10.01 17.57 26.34
C SER A 288 -8.59 18.17 26.40
N ILE A 289 -8.47 19.35 27.05
CA ILE A 289 -7.18 19.98 27.32
C ILE A 289 -6.23 19.03 28.08
N ASN A 290 -6.76 18.19 28.96
CA ASN A 290 -5.96 17.20 29.68
C ASN A 290 -5.37 16.14 28.74
N HIS A 291 -6.14 15.68 27.74
CA HIS A 291 -5.63 14.78 26.71
C HIS A 291 -4.53 15.45 25.88
N ALA A 292 -4.69 16.72 25.51
CA ALA A 292 -3.67 17.49 24.81
C ALA A 292 -2.37 17.62 25.61
N ARG A 293 -2.45 17.88 26.94
CA ARG A 293 -1.27 17.96 27.82
C ARG A 293 -0.57 16.61 27.91
N LYS A 294 -1.30 15.52 28.11
CA LYS A 294 -0.74 14.16 28.14
C LYS A 294 -0.07 13.81 26.81
N LEU A 295 -0.70 14.14 25.67
CA LEU A 295 -0.14 13.92 24.34
C LEU A 295 1.16 14.69 24.14
N ALA A 296 1.24 15.95 24.55
CA ALA A 296 2.44 16.75 24.47
C ALA A 296 3.60 16.14 25.30
N VAL A 297 3.31 15.65 26.51
CA VAL A 297 4.31 14.96 27.35
C VAL A 297 4.76 13.65 26.69
N LEU A 298 3.81 12.83 26.21
CA LEU A 298 4.11 11.56 25.55
C LEU A 298 5.05 11.71 24.35
N LEU A 299 4.84 12.74 23.54
CA LEU A 299 5.56 12.97 22.29
C LEU A 299 6.77 13.90 22.43
N SER A 300 7.06 14.43 23.62
CA SER A 300 8.13 15.44 23.85
C SER A 300 9.51 15.00 23.33
N ASN A 301 9.80 13.70 23.34
CA ASN A 301 11.08 13.11 22.89
C ASN A 301 10.97 12.31 21.58
N VAL A 302 9.96 12.60 20.77
CA VAL A 302 9.75 11.96 19.44
C VAL A 302 9.77 13.04 18.36
N SER A 303 10.63 12.89 17.36
CA SER A 303 10.61 13.79 16.21
C SER A 303 9.35 13.51 15.36
N CYS A 304 8.28 14.26 15.60
CA CYS A 304 7.00 14.04 14.95
C CYS A 304 6.26 15.35 14.60
N LYS A 305 5.25 15.19 13.76
CA LYS A 305 4.18 16.17 13.53
C LYS A 305 2.88 15.52 13.98
N ILE A 306 1.99 16.29 14.59
CA ILE A 306 0.66 15.83 14.95
C ILE A 306 -0.30 16.34 13.88
N ASN A 307 -1.08 15.43 13.31
CA ASN A 307 -2.19 15.74 12.42
C ASN A 307 -3.50 15.53 13.18
N LEU A 308 -4.21 16.62 13.46
CA LEU A 308 -5.51 16.58 14.12
C LEU A 308 -6.60 16.41 13.06
N ILE A 309 -7.42 15.38 13.20
CA ILE A 309 -8.45 15.01 12.24
C ILE A 309 -9.81 15.11 12.93
N PRO A 310 -10.70 16.03 12.55
CA PRO A 310 -12.07 16.03 13.05
C PRO A 310 -12.74 14.68 12.74
N PHE A 311 -13.44 14.14 13.72
CA PHE A 311 -14.21 12.91 13.51
C PHE A 311 -15.37 13.20 12.56
N ASN A 312 -15.54 12.33 11.57
CA ASN A 312 -16.71 12.34 10.68
C ASN A 312 -17.59 11.15 11.05
N SER A 313 -18.79 11.41 11.51
CA SER A 313 -19.75 10.37 11.87
C SER A 313 -20.16 9.53 10.66
N PHE A 314 -20.41 8.26 10.88
CA PHE A 314 -20.92 7.32 9.89
C PHE A 314 -22.07 6.50 10.47
N SER A 315 -22.88 5.89 9.63
CA SER A 315 -24.02 5.08 10.06
C SER A 315 -23.55 3.92 10.95
N GLY A 316 -24.08 3.85 12.19
CA GLY A 316 -23.69 2.87 13.19
C GLY A 316 -22.56 3.30 14.14
N SER A 317 -22.08 4.55 14.04
CA SER A 317 -21.13 5.13 15.01
C SER A 317 -21.88 5.75 16.19
N ASP A 318 -21.43 5.45 17.41
CA ASP A 318 -21.90 6.09 18.65
C ASP A 318 -21.17 7.42 18.94
N TYR A 319 -20.14 7.75 18.17
CA TYR A 319 -19.31 8.96 18.34
C TYR A 319 -19.83 10.15 17.53
N ARG A 320 -19.46 11.34 18.00
CA ARG A 320 -19.75 12.63 17.36
C ARG A 320 -18.50 13.43 17.14
#